data_e5b3fc06b414b40fdc525f92cc6dc8bb
#
_entry.id   e5b3fc06b414b40fdc525f92cc6dc8bb
#
_cell.length_a   1.000
_cell.length_b   1.000
_cell.length_c   1.000
_cell.angle_alpha   90.00
_cell.angle_beta   90.00
_cell.angle_gamma   90.00
#
_symmetry.space_group_name_H-M   'P 1'
#
loop_
_entity.id
_entity.type
_entity.pdbx_description
1 polymer ?
#
loop_
_entity_poly.entity_id
_entity_poly.type
_entity_poly.pdbx_seq_one_letter_code
_entity_poly.pdbx_strand_id
1 'polypeptide(L)'
;LSRNQGRPCWELEFYTAQYQYSYKIDAKTGEVIYSEHHIDIRKAKEIAISDAGCTEKVVFTEEKLVSGGIKTPYYLFVFNDGRTQWRYRIDAVLGMILEKNEESLFVPLEKAKEIALADAAVDGSERVVFTKEVLSRNQGRPCWVLEFHTEKYQYSYKIDAKTGEVIYSRRYIYMEVARETAVK
;
A
#
# COMPACT_ATOMS: atom_id res chain seq x y z
N LEU A 1 -3.15 -41.57 -3.83
CA LEU A 1 -4.30 -42.08 -4.58
C LEU A 1 -5.57 -41.45 -4.02
N SER A 2 -6.26 -40.66 -4.79
CA SER A 2 -7.54 -40.01 -4.45
C SER A 2 -8.70 -40.63 -5.26
N ARG A 3 -9.90 -40.07 -5.13
CA ARG A 3 -11.05 -40.48 -5.95
C ARG A 3 -11.66 -39.26 -6.62
N ASN A 4 -11.84 -39.36 -7.94
CA ASN A 4 -12.61 -38.40 -8.71
C ASN A 4 -13.91 -39.03 -9.20
N GLN A 5 -15.08 -38.54 -8.74
CA GLN A 5 -16.39 -39.14 -9.04
C GLN A 5 -16.43 -40.64 -8.79
N GLY A 6 -15.81 -41.13 -7.69
CA GLY A 6 -15.75 -42.54 -7.32
C GLY A 6 -14.65 -43.37 -8.02
N ARG A 7 -13.96 -42.83 -9.03
CA ARG A 7 -12.86 -43.53 -9.73
C ARG A 7 -11.53 -43.24 -9.00
N PRO A 8 -10.66 -44.22 -8.79
CA PRO A 8 -9.35 -44.03 -8.26
C PRO A 8 -8.51 -43.25 -9.24
N CYS A 9 -7.84 -42.17 -8.77
CA CYS A 9 -6.96 -41.36 -9.59
C CYS A 9 -5.67 -41.00 -8.86
N TRP A 10 -4.62 -40.79 -9.63
CA TRP A 10 -3.40 -40.15 -9.18
C TRP A 10 -3.55 -38.64 -9.29
N GLU A 11 -3.21 -37.91 -8.23
CA GLU A 11 -3.05 -36.47 -8.25
C GLU A 11 -1.56 -36.16 -8.25
N LEU A 12 -1.12 -35.40 -9.25
CA LEU A 12 0.26 -35.01 -9.44
C LEU A 12 0.34 -33.47 -9.47
N GLU A 13 1.25 -32.95 -8.68
CA GLU A 13 1.62 -31.54 -8.73
C GLU A 13 3.12 -31.45 -8.94
N PHE A 14 3.54 -30.61 -9.87
CA PHE A 14 4.95 -30.34 -10.10
C PHE A 14 5.15 -28.91 -10.60
N TYR A 15 6.38 -28.43 -10.45
CA TYR A 15 6.76 -27.05 -10.74
C TYR A 15 7.88 -27.02 -11.75
N THR A 16 7.82 -26.04 -12.64
CA THR A 16 8.95 -25.58 -13.44
C THR A 16 9.42 -24.22 -12.94
N ALA A 17 10.38 -23.60 -13.59
CA ALA A 17 10.81 -22.23 -13.26
C ALA A 17 9.70 -21.19 -13.47
N GLN A 18 8.71 -21.49 -14.32
CA GLN A 18 7.68 -20.53 -14.72
C GLN A 18 6.25 -20.93 -14.36
N TYR A 19 5.97 -22.25 -14.25
CA TYR A 19 4.62 -22.77 -14.11
C TYR A 19 4.50 -23.83 -13.02
N GLN A 20 3.35 -23.84 -12.39
CA GLN A 20 2.85 -24.91 -11.55
C GLN A 20 1.84 -25.74 -12.38
N TYR A 21 1.92 -27.04 -12.31
CA TYR A 21 1.05 -27.99 -13.02
C TYR A 21 0.32 -28.87 -12.03
N SER A 22 -0.98 -29.08 -12.26
CA SER A 22 -1.82 -30.01 -11.53
C SER A 22 -2.47 -31.00 -12.51
N TYR A 23 -2.36 -32.29 -12.22
CA TYR A 23 -2.94 -33.36 -13.03
C TYR A 23 -3.77 -34.31 -12.17
N LYS A 24 -4.88 -34.80 -12.74
CA LYS A 24 -5.56 -36.00 -12.26
C LYS A 24 -5.54 -37.04 -13.36
N ILE A 25 -4.99 -38.20 -13.06
CA ILE A 25 -4.80 -39.29 -14.01
C ILE A 25 -5.57 -40.52 -13.50
N ASP A 26 -6.40 -41.15 -14.36
CA ASP A 26 -7.10 -42.37 -14.01
C ASP A 26 -6.09 -43.46 -13.64
N ALA A 27 -6.22 -44.02 -12.43
CA ALA A 27 -5.26 -44.98 -11.91
C ALA A 27 -5.34 -46.35 -12.58
N LYS A 28 -6.38 -46.63 -13.36
CA LYS A 28 -6.58 -47.89 -14.10
C LYS A 28 -6.19 -47.77 -15.56
N THR A 29 -6.55 -46.68 -16.21
CA THR A 29 -6.34 -46.48 -17.65
C THR A 29 -5.11 -45.69 -18.00
N GLY A 30 -4.60 -44.86 -17.07
CA GLY A 30 -3.53 -43.91 -17.34
C GLY A 30 -3.99 -42.64 -18.09
N GLU A 31 -5.28 -42.49 -18.33
CA GLU A 31 -5.82 -41.32 -19.02
C GLU A 31 -5.79 -40.07 -18.13
N VAL A 32 -5.46 -38.91 -18.73
CA VAL A 32 -5.55 -37.63 -18.05
C VAL A 32 -7.02 -37.22 -17.93
N ILE A 33 -7.54 -37.23 -16.70
CA ILE A 33 -8.91 -36.80 -16.37
C ILE A 33 -9.00 -35.28 -16.29
N TYR A 34 -7.95 -34.67 -15.80
CA TYR A 34 -7.88 -33.21 -15.55
C TYR A 34 -6.44 -32.73 -15.64
N SER A 35 -6.26 -31.59 -16.25
CA SER A 35 -4.99 -30.86 -16.22
C SER A 35 -5.22 -29.37 -16.14
N GLU A 36 -4.43 -28.73 -15.32
CA GLU A 36 -4.41 -27.29 -15.15
C GLU A 36 -2.97 -26.83 -14.99
N HIS A 37 -2.66 -25.64 -15.46
CA HIS A 37 -1.37 -25.00 -15.19
C HIS A 37 -1.57 -23.51 -14.91
N HIS A 38 -0.73 -23.01 -14.02
CA HIS A 38 -0.68 -21.61 -13.66
C HIS A 38 0.77 -21.15 -13.68
N ILE A 39 1.00 -19.85 -13.88
CA ILE A 39 2.34 -19.29 -13.62
C ILE A 39 2.70 -19.54 -12.15
N ASP A 40 3.99 -19.73 -11.87
CA ASP A 40 4.44 -19.88 -10.48
C ASP A 40 4.07 -18.63 -9.66
N ILE A 41 3.57 -18.83 -8.43
CA ILE A 41 3.15 -17.74 -7.54
C ILE A 41 4.28 -16.73 -7.28
N ARG A 42 5.54 -17.21 -7.24
CA ARG A 42 6.71 -16.32 -7.09
C ARG A 42 6.84 -15.39 -8.28
N LYS A 43 6.59 -15.90 -9.50
CA LYS A 43 6.59 -15.10 -10.73
C LYS A 43 5.46 -14.08 -10.73
N ALA A 44 4.26 -14.45 -10.29
CA ALA A 44 3.13 -13.54 -10.16
C ALA A 44 3.42 -12.42 -9.13
N LYS A 45 4.08 -12.73 -8.01
CA LYS A 45 4.54 -11.74 -7.03
C LYS A 45 5.58 -10.78 -7.61
N GLU A 46 6.56 -11.29 -8.35
CA GLU A 46 7.56 -10.44 -9.03
C GLU A 46 6.90 -9.43 -9.97
N ILE A 47 5.89 -9.87 -10.73
CA ILE A 47 5.11 -8.98 -11.60
C ILE A 47 4.44 -7.86 -10.78
N ALA A 48 3.76 -8.21 -9.67
CA ALA A 48 3.08 -7.24 -8.83
C ALA A 48 4.05 -6.23 -8.19
N ILE A 49 5.15 -6.72 -7.61
CA ILE A 49 6.17 -5.88 -6.95
C ILE A 49 6.85 -4.95 -7.95
N SER A 50 7.20 -5.49 -9.14
CA SER A 50 7.84 -4.71 -10.20
C SER A 50 6.94 -3.60 -10.73
N ASP A 51 5.65 -3.90 -10.96
CA ASP A 51 4.66 -2.90 -11.44
C ASP A 51 4.34 -1.85 -10.38
N ALA A 52 4.34 -2.23 -9.09
CA ALA A 52 4.18 -1.29 -7.97
C ALA A 52 5.40 -0.37 -7.77
N GLY A 53 6.54 -0.66 -8.43
CA GLY A 53 7.77 0.10 -8.29
C GLY A 53 8.42 -0.03 -6.89
N CYS A 54 8.10 -1.10 -6.15
CA CYS A 54 8.64 -1.31 -4.83
C CYS A 54 10.10 -1.77 -4.90
N THR A 55 11.00 -0.98 -4.36
CA THR A 55 12.43 -1.30 -4.25
C THR A 55 12.83 -1.77 -2.85
N GLU A 56 11.96 -1.53 -1.85
CA GLU A 56 12.15 -1.93 -0.46
C GLU A 56 11.40 -3.24 -0.16
N LYS A 57 11.64 -3.79 1.04
CA LYS A 57 10.97 -4.98 1.51
C LYS A 57 9.47 -4.75 1.64
N VAL A 58 8.68 -5.54 0.91
CA VAL A 58 7.22 -5.54 1.01
C VAL A 58 6.72 -6.61 1.99
N VAL A 59 5.56 -6.35 2.57
CA VAL A 59 4.86 -7.30 3.45
C VAL A 59 3.54 -7.69 2.78
N PHE A 60 3.41 -8.97 2.43
CA PHE A 60 2.17 -9.54 1.92
C PHE A 60 1.20 -9.82 3.08
N THR A 61 -0.03 -9.33 2.98
CA THR A 61 -1.11 -9.55 3.95
C THR A 61 -2.18 -10.50 3.42
N GLU A 62 -2.30 -10.64 2.09
CA GLU A 62 -3.17 -11.61 1.44
C GLU A 62 -2.48 -12.16 0.20
N GLU A 63 -2.49 -13.49 0.05
CA GLU A 63 -1.95 -14.22 -1.08
C GLU A 63 -2.83 -15.44 -1.33
N LYS A 64 -3.50 -15.47 -2.48
CA LYS A 64 -4.30 -16.63 -2.84
C LYS A 64 -4.47 -16.79 -4.34
N LEU A 65 -4.57 -18.04 -4.80
CA LEU A 65 -5.08 -18.39 -6.11
C LEU A 65 -6.61 -18.53 -6.04
N VAL A 66 -7.30 -17.85 -6.93
CA VAL A 66 -8.75 -17.96 -7.13
C VAL A 66 -8.99 -18.64 -8.46
N SER A 67 -9.49 -19.89 -8.44
CA SER A 67 -9.67 -20.71 -9.65
C SER A 67 -11.04 -21.36 -9.76
N GLY A 68 -11.68 -21.73 -8.67
CA GLY A 68 -12.93 -22.51 -8.68
C GLY A 68 -14.12 -21.77 -9.30
N GLY A 69 -14.71 -22.33 -10.37
CA GLY A 69 -15.96 -21.85 -10.97
C GLY A 69 -15.89 -20.53 -11.73
N ILE A 70 -14.70 -19.99 -11.99
CA ILE A 70 -14.46 -18.76 -12.74
C ILE A 70 -13.80 -19.04 -14.09
N LYS A 71 -14.13 -18.18 -15.08
CA LYS A 71 -13.62 -18.33 -16.45
C LYS A 71 -12.10 -18.08 -16.54
N THR A 72 -11.58 -17.16 -15.75
CA THR A 72 -10.17 -16.76 -15.76
C THR A 72 -9.62 -16.86 -14.34
N PRO A 73 -8.81 -17.88 -14.01
CA PRO A 73 -8.17 -17.99 -12.72
C PRO A 73 -7.18 -16.84 -12.51
N TYR A 74 -7.06 -16.35 -11.28
CA TYR A 74 -6.16 -15.24 -10.96
C TYR A 74 -5.54 -15.38 -9.59
N TYR A 75 -4.36 -14.83 -9.43
CA TYR A 75 -3.76 -14.55 -8.13
C TYR A 75 -4.28 -13.23 -7.57
N LEU A 76 -4.70 -13.24 -6.32
CA LEU A 76 -5.00 -12.05 -5.55
C LEU A 76 -3.86 -11.82 -4.57
N PHE A 77 -3.26 -10.64 -4.65
CA PHE A 77 -2.24 -10.17 -3.73
C PHE A 77 -2.66 -8.87 -3.07
N VAL A 78 -2.45 -8.78 -1.75
CA VAL A 78 -2.49 -7.52 -1.01
C VAL A 78 -1.16 -7.41 -0.27
N PHE A 79 -0.42 -6.34 -0.51
CA PHE A 79 0.86 -6.11 0.12
C PHE A 79 1.12 -4.61 0.32
N ASN A 80 2.08 -4.28 1.18
CA ASN A 80 2.47 -2.90 1.45
C ASN A 80 3.98 -2.77 1.71
N ASP A 81 4.52 -1.57 1.50
CA ASP A 81 5.89 -1.16 1.83
C ASP A 81 5.97 -0.31 3.13
N GLY A 82 4.85 -0.22 3.85
CA GLY A 82 4.70 0.62 5.05
C GLY A 82 4.26 2.06 4.75
N ARG A 83 4.11 2.46 3.48
CA ARG A 83 3.60 3.77 3.02
C ARG A 83 2.35 3.64 2.17
N THR A 84 2.36 2.68 1.25
CA THR A 84 1.27 2.40 0.32
C THR A 84 0.89 0.95 0.43
N GLN A 85 -0.39 0.66 0.36
CA GLN A 85 -0.95 -0.67 0.22
C GLN A 85 -1.41 -0.84 -1.22
N TRP A 86 -1.07 -1.97 -1.81
CA TRP A 86 -1.51 -2.37 -3.15
C TRP A 86 -2.38 -3.62 -3.08
N ARG A 87 -3.35 -3.66 -3.97
CA ARG A 87 -4.16 -4.83 -4.25
C ARG A 87 -4.08 -5.16 -5.73
N TYR A 88 -3.62 -6.37 -6.05
CA TYR A 88 -3.47 -6.85 -7.42
C TYR A 88 -4.32 -8.08 -7.67
N ARG A 89 -4.88 -8.15 -8.89
CA ARG A 89 -5.37 -9.38 -9.48
C ARG A 89 -4.54 -9.66 -10.73
N ILE A 90 -3.86 -10.81 -10.76
CA ILE A 90 -2.98 -11.20 -11.86
C ILE A 90 -3.52 -12.49 -12.46
N ASP A 91 -3.74 -12.49 -13.78
CA ASP A 91 -4.12 -13.68 -14.53
C ASP A 91 -3.16 -14.83 -14.21
N ALA A 92 -3.68 -15.93 -13.70
CA ALA A 92 -2.86 -17.04 -13.26
C ALA A 92 -2.26 -17.86 -14.42
N VAL A 93 -2.75 -17.69 -15.65
CA VAL A 93 -2.26 -18.39 -16.84
C VAL A 93 -1.29 -17.52 -17.64
N LEU A 94 -1.68 -16.27 -17.89
CA LEU A 94 -0.95 -15.36 -18.76
C LEU A 94 0.02 -14.41 -18.02
N GLY A 95 -0.14 -14.26 -16.70
CA GLY A 95 0.65 -13.31 -15.92
C GLY A 95 0.29 -11.86 -16.16
N MET A 96 -0.84 -11.57 -16.79
CA MET A 96 -1.29 -10.20 -17.06
C MET A 96 -1.93 -9.60 -15.80
N ILE A 97 -1.68 -8.31 -15.57
CA ILE A 97 -2.35 -7.56 -14.52
C ILE A 97 -3.79 -7.32 -14.97
N LEU A 98 -4.76 -7.89 -14.24
CA LEU A 98 -6.20 -7.74 -14.48
C LEU A 98 -6.76 -6.53 -13.73
N GLU A 99 -6.22 -6.26 -12.55
CA GLU A 99 -6.66 -5.16 -11.68
C GLU A 99 -5.51 -4.71 -10.80
N LYS A 100 -5.41 -3.40 -10.60
CA LYS A 100 -4.49 -2.75 -9.69
C LYS A 100 -5.24 -1.66 -8.93
N ASN A 101 -5.16 -1.71 -7.60
CA ASN A 101 -5.62 -0.64 -6.71
C ASN A 101 -4.49 -0.29 -5.76
N GLU A 102 -4.35 1.00 -5.46
CA GLU A 102 -3.38 1.50 -4.50
C GLU A 102 -4.05 2.43 -3.49
N GLU A 103 -3.62 2.35 -2.25
CA GLU A 103 -4.13 3.16 -1.16
C GLU A 103 -2.96 3.65 -0.30
N SER A 104 -2.90 4.96 -0.06
CA SER A 104 -1.93 5.53 0.87
C SER A 104 -2.28 5.12 2.30
N LEU A 105 -1.31 4.60 3.02
CA LEU A 105 -1.42 4.30 4.45
C LEU A 105 -1.21 5.54 5.34
N PHE A 106 -0.95 6.69 4.71
CA PHE A 106 -0.72 7.94 5.41
C PHE A 106 -1.77 8.99 5.04
N VAL A 107 -2.08 9.84 6.00
CA VAL A 107 -2.87 11.05 5.79
C VAL A 107 -2.17 11.91 4.73
N PRO A 108 -2.86 12.34 3.66
CA PRO A 108 -2.28 13.22 2.65
C PRO A 108 -1.75 14.52 3.25
N LEU A 109 -0.69 15.08 2.65
CA LEU A 109 -0.10 16.34 3.10
C LEU A 109 -1.13 17.47 3.22
N GLU A 110 -1.99 17.63 2.23
CA GLU A 110 -3.02 18.67 2.25
C GLU A 110 -3.97 18.50 3.44
N LYS A 111 -4.34 17.26 3.76
CA LYS A 111 -5.16 16.98 4.94
C LYS A 111 -4.44 17.27 6.25
N ALA A 112 -3.13 17.02 6.33
CA ALA A 112 -2.31 17.39 7.47
C ALA A 112 -2.21 18.91 7.63
N LYS A 113 -2.11 19.65 6.52
CA LYS A 113 -2.17 21.13 6.53
C LYS A 113 -3.51 21.65 7.05
N GLU A 114 -4.62 21.10 6.57
CA GLU A 114 -5.96 21.46 7.07
C GLU A 114 -6.08 21.24 8.58
N ILE A 115 -5.58 20.11 9.08
CA ILE A 115 -5.58 19.81 10.52
C ILE A 115 -4.77 20.86 11.30
N ALA A 116 -3.56 21.20 10.82
CA ALA A 116 -2.70 22.18 11.47
C ALA A 116 -3.34 23.58 11.51
N LEU A 117 -3.95 24.01 10.41
CA LEU A 117 -4.62 25.32 10.32
C LEU A 117 -5.87 25.38 11.21
N ALA A 118 -6.65 24.29 11.27
CA ALA A 118 -7.83 24.17 12.13
C ALA A 118 -7.44 24.23 13.63
N ASP A 119 -6.40 23.46 14.03
CA ASP A 119 -5.91 23.45 15.42
C ASP A 119 -5.30 24.82 15.81
N ALA A 120 -4.64 25.50 14.88
CA ALA A 120 -4.09 26.84 15.08
C ALA A 120 -5.17 27.92 15.13
N ALA A 121 -6.43 27.59 14.80
CA ALA A 121 -7.56 28.54 14.63
C ALA A 121 -7.20 29.72 13.70
N VAL A 122 -6.47 29.43 12.61
CA VAL A 122 -6.15 30.41 11.58
C VAL A 122 -7.39 30.66 10.74
N ASP A 123 -7.78 31.93 10.64
CA ASP A 123 -8.91 32.33 9.80
C ASP A 123 -8.55 32.09 8.31
N GLY A 124 -9.49 31.54 7.56
CA GLY A 124 -9.34 31.30 6.12
C GLY A 124 -9.09 32.57 5.28
N SER A 125 -9.30 33.76 5.83
CA SER A 125 -8.96 35.03 5.22
C SER A 125 -7.49 35.44 5.44
N GLU A 126 -6.78 34.82 6.40
CA GLU A 126 -5.38 35.12 6.68
C GLU A 126 -4.46 34.55 5.60
N ARG A 127 -3.46 35.32 5.19
CA ARG A 127 -2.39 34.83 4.34
C ARG A 127 -1.49 33.88 5.12
N VAL A 128 -1.45 32.61 4.70
CA VAL A 128 -0.59 31.57 5.28
C VAL A 128 0.54 31.22 4.32
N VAL A 129 1.75 31.13 4.84
CA VAL A 129 2.93 30.70 4.09
C VAL A 129 3.56 29.51 4.81
N PHE A 130 3.54 28.34 4.17
CA PHE A 130 4.25 27.17 4.65
C PHE A 130 5.73 27.27 4.30
N THR A 131 6.60 27.10 5.29
CA THR A 131 8.06 27.17 5.16
C THR A 131 8.71 25.80 5.27
N LYS A 132 7.98 24.81 5.82
CA LYS A 132 8.42 23.42 5.91
C LYS A 132 7.26 22.47 5.83
N GLU A 133 7.41 21.44 4.97
CA GLU A 133 6.43 20.40 4.70
C GLU A 133 7.19 19.08 4.49
N VAL A 134 7.42 18.32 5.54
CA VAL A 134 8.26 17.11 5.47
C VAL A 134 7.61 15.94 6.19
N LEU A 135 7.56 14.80 5.53
CA LEU A 135 7.28 13.51 6.17
C LEU A 135 8.55 13.04 6.88
N SER A 136 8.49 12.88 8.20
CA SER A 136 9.61 12.51 9.06
C SER A 136 9.21 11.40 10.03
N ARG A 137 10.08 11.09 10.97
CA ARG A 137 9.79 10.15 12.06
C ARG A 137 9.98 10.85 13.41
N ASN A 138 8.99 10.70 14.29
CA ASN A 138 9.07 11.11 15.68
C ASN A 138 9.03 9.86 16.56
N GLN A 139 10.13 9.53 17.24
CA GLN A 139 10.27 8.32 18.06
C GLN A 139 9.86 7.03 17.30
N GLY A 140 10.27 6.94 16.01
CA GLY A 140 9.95 5.79 15.15
C GLY A 140 8.58 5.85 14.44
N ARG A 141 7.68 6.74 14.84
CA ARG A 141 6.36 6.93 14.21
C ARG A 141 6.44 7.92 13.04
N PRO A 142 5.85 7.62 11.89
CA PRO A 142 5.80 8.57 10.78
C PRO A 142 4.95 9.79 11.17
N CYS A 143 5.45 10.98 10.91
CA CYS A 143 4.74 12.22 11.19
C CYS A 143 5.00 13.28 10.13
N TRP A 144 4.01 14.09 9.83
CA TRP A 144 4.16 15.33 9.11
C TRP A 144 4.75 16.39 10.02
N VAL A 145 5.85 17.01 9.61
CA VAL A 145 6.43 18.19 10.26
C VAL A 145 6.10 19.38 9.38
N LEU A 146 5.29 20.28 9.92
CA LEU A 146 4.80 21.47 9.24
C LEU A 146 5.27 22.71 9.99
N GLU A 147 5.85 23.65 9.28
CA GLU A 147 6.13 24.98 9.79
C GLU A 147 5.49 26.00 8.86
N PHE A 148 4.74 26.91 9.39
CA PHE A 148 4.09 27.98 8.64
C PHE A 148 3.97 29.27 9.47
N HIS A 149 3.73 30.37 8.80
CA HIS A 149 3.46 31.63 9.45
C HIS A 149 2.28 32.36 8.80
N THR A 150 1.63 33.16 9.63
CA THR A 150 0.75 34.26 9.24
C THR A 150 1.49 35.58 9.36
N GLU A 151 0.82 36.72 9.20
CA GLU A 151 1.42 38.02 9.41
C GLU A 151 1.89 38.23 10.86
N LYS A 152 1.24 37.58 11.85
CA LYS A 152 1.49 37.80 13.28
C LYS A 152 2.25 36.66 13.96
N TYR A 153 2.04 35.43 13.52
CA TYR A 153 2.50 34.27 14.24
C TYR A 153 3.23 33.26 13.33
N GLN A 154 4.21 32.62 13.93
CA GLN A 154 4.86 31.43 13.36
C GLN A 154 4.40 30.20 14.14
N TYR A 155 4.15 29.11 13.40
CA TYR A 155 3.63 27.85 13.92
C TYR A 155 4.55 26.69 13.56
N SER A 156 4.66 25.73 14.49
CA SER A 156 5.36 24.48 14.26
C SER A 156 4.50 23.32 14.73
N TYR A 157 4.27 22.35 13.84
CA TYR A 157 3.40 21.20 14.07
C TYR A 157 4.11 19.88 13.78
N LYS A 158 3.75 18.85 14.56
CA LYS A 158 3.96 17.46 14.21
C LYS A 158 2.61 16.75 14.28
N ILE A 159 2.21 16.13 13.18
CA ILE A 159 0.94 15.42 13.03
C ILE A 159 1.25 13.97 12.70
N ASP A 160 0.67 13.01 13.43
CA ASP A 160 0.80 11.60 13.13
C ASP A 160 0.34 11.33 11.69
N ALA A 161 1.23 10.79 10.87
CA ALA A 161 0.93 10.61 9.46
C ALA A 161 -0.07 9.47 9.19
N LYS A 162 -0.37 8.62 10.17
CA LYS A 162 -1.37 7.55 10.03
C LYS A 162 -2.74 7.96 10.53
N THR A 163 -2.80 8.68 11.66
CA THR A 163 -4.06 8.99 12.34
C THR A 163 -4.55 10.42 12.10
N GLY A 164 -3.65 11.33 11.72
CA GLY A 164 -3.94 12.76 11.66
C GLY A 164 -3.95 13.45 13.03
N GLU A 165 -3.58 12.76 14.10
CA GLU A 165 -3.53 13.33 15.43
C GLU A 165 -2.40 14.35 15.56
N VAL A 166 -2.67 15.52 16.20
CA VAL A 166 -1.65 16.51 16.51
C VAL A 166 -0.79 16.02 17.67
N ILE A 167 0.47 15.62 17.38
CA ILE A 167 1.43 15.14 18.37
C ILE A 167 2.08 16.30 19.10
N TYR A 168 2.25 17.40 18.39
CA TYR A 168 2.96 18.57 18.89
C TYR A 168 2.49 19.81 18.15
N SER A 169 2.27 20.91 18.89
CA SER A 169 2.03 22.22 18.32
C SER A 169 2.71 23.30 19.15
N ARG A 170 3.24 24.32 18.49
CA ARG A 170 3.74 25.53 19.11
C ARG A 170 3.44 26.75 18.24
N ARG A 171 3.16 27.87 18.89
CA ARG A 171 2.97 29.20 18.31
C ARG A 171 3.95 30.18 18.90
N TYR A 172 4.57 30.99 18.05
CA TYR A 172 5.45 32.07 18.41
C TYR A 172 4.99 33.35 17.73
N ILE A 173 5.35 34.52 18.29
CA ILE A 173 5.20 35.79 17.57
C ILE A 173 6.16 35.77 16.39
N TYR A 174 5.68 36.14 15.19
CA TYR A 174 6.52 36.16 14.00
C TYR A 174 7.65 37.17 14.17
N MET A 175 8.86 36.81 13.77
CA MET A 175 10.08 37.53 14.12
C MET A 175 10.08 39.00 13.62
N GLU A 176 9.48 39.29 12.47
CA GLU A 176 9.37 40.67 11.96
C GLU A 176 8.51 41.54 12.86
N VAL A 177 7.37 41.03 13.33
CA VAL A 177 6.49 41.71 14.28
C VAL A 177 7.21 41.96 15.61
N ALA A 178 8.00 41.00 16.08
CA ALA A 178 8.80 41.16 17.30
C ALA A 178 9.87 42.26 17.16
N ARG A 179 10.51 42.38 16.00
CA ARG A 179 11.48 43.44 15.70
C ARG A 179 10.83 44.80 15.67
N GLU A 180 9.68 44.97 15.03
CA GLU A 180 8.94 46.22 14.98
C GLU A 180 8.50 46.68 16.38
N THR A 181 8.15 45.74 17.25
CA THR A 181 7.76 46.05 18.65
C THR A 181 8.95 46.46 19.52
N ALA A 182 10.15 45.92 19.25
CA ALA A 182 11.35 46.21 20.02
C ALA A 182 12.00 47.59 19.68
N VAL A 183 11.62 48.18 18.55
CA VAL A 183 12.16 49.47 18.06
C VAL A 183 11.29 50.66 18.46
N LYS A 184 10.11 50.43 19.03
CA LYS A 184 9.22 51.46 19.61
C LYS A 184 9.49 51.68 21.09
#